data_3ceb7f9d8003149d77c5a14a46a1d61a
#
_entry.id   3ceb7f9d8003149d77c5a14a46a1d61a
#
_cell.length_a   1.000
_cell.length_b   1.000
_cell.length_c   1.000
_cell.angle_alpha   90.00
_cell.angle_beta   90.00
_cell.angle_gamma   90.00
#
_symmetry.space_group_name_H-M   'P 1'
#
loop_
_entity.id
_entity.type
_entity.pdbx_description
1 polymer ?
#
loop_
_entity_poly.entity_id
_entity_poly.type
_entity_poly.pdbx_seq_one_letter_code
_entity_poly.pdbx_strand_id
1 'polypeptide(L)'
;LVTYSDGKFKKEQDFINKIHGESFEIHAYDRDWLEGTNFYKKNYALLDDKRGAGWWLWKPYVILDAIEKVDEGDVVVYCDCGDMFSPGLLPYLEQNIGEEDLSLLLLGGHPNRQYTKKDCFIGMDCDEEDYWNSTQLEAGFMVWKACKESARIVNDWLKYCLDFDILNDEPSTK
;
A
#
# COMPACT_ATOMS: atom_id res chain seq x y z
N LEU A 1 -5.27 12.30 0.89
CA LEU A 1 -5.05 11.33 -0.20
C LEU A 1 -3.56 11.11 -0.42
N VAL A 2 -3.14 9.86 -0.42
CA VAL A 2 -1.76 9.41 -0.65
C VAL A 2 -1.63 8.84 -2.05
N THR A 3 -0.67 9.36 -2.82
CA THR A 3 -0.33 8.86 -4.16
C THR A 3 1.18 8.75 -4.31
N TYR A 4 1.66 7.83 -5.16
CA TYR A 4 3.07 7.69 -5.49
C TYR A 4 3.30 7.55 -6.99
N SER A 5 4.37 8.17 -7.51
CA SER A 5 4.77 8.09 -8.91
C SER A 5 6.28 7.86 -9.02
N ASP A 6 6.70 6.92 -9.87
CA ASP A 6 8.10 6.67 -10.24
C ASP A 6 8.56 7.49 -11.46
N GLY A 7 7.80 8.52 -11.83
CA GLY A 7 8.02 9.34 -13.01
C GLY A 7 7.24 8.89 -14.24
N LYS A 8 7.00 7.59 -14.46
CA LYS A 8 6.16 7.09 -15.56
C LYS A 8 4.71 7.50 -15.41
N PHE A 9 4.22 7.51 -14.16
CA PHE A 9 2.82 7.82 -13.81
C PHE A 9 2.65 9.24 -13.28
N LYS A 10 3.59 10.14 -13.57
CA LYS A 10 3.51 11.53 -13.06
C LYS A 10 2.28 12.27 -13.56
N LYS A 11 1.88 12.06 -14.81
CA LYS A 11 0.69 12.71 -15.39
C LYS A 11 -0.59 12.20 -14.76
N GLU A 12 -0.66 10.90 -14.52
CA GLU A 12 -1.77 10.25 -13.84
C GLU A 12 -1.86 10.70 -12.38
N GLN A 13 -0.72 10.81 -11.69
CA GLN A 13 -0.64 11.38 -10.34
C GLN A 13 -1.14 12.81 -10.30
N ASP A 14 -0.66 13.67 -11.19
CA ASP A 14 -1.09 15.07 -11.25
C ASP A 14 -2.59 15.19 -11.55
N PHE A 15 -3.12 14.31 -12.38
CA PHE A 15 -4.53 14.27 -12.71
C PHE A 15 -5.40 13.86 -11.52
N ILE A 16 -5.08 12.76 -10.82
CA ILE A 16 -5.84 12.30 -9.66
C ILE A 16 -5.75 13.32 -8.51
N ASN A 17 -4.57 13.86 -8.26
CA ASN A 17 -4.37 14.88 -7.24
C ASN A 17 -5.18 16.16 -7.52
N LYS A 18 -5.28 16.56 -8.79
CA LYS A 18 -6.09 17.71 -9.20
C LYS A 18 -7.59 17.46 -8.99
N ILE A 19 -8.09 16.28 -9.34
CA ILE A 19 -9.51 15.94 -9.17
C ILE A 19 -9.91 15.94 -7.70
N HIS A 20 -9.04 15.44 -6.83
CA HIS A 20 -9.34 15.23 -5.42
C HIS A 20 -8.87 16.35 -4.50
N GLY A 21 -8.09 17.32 -5.01
CA GLY A 21 -7.48 18.38 -4.20
C GLY A 21 -8.46 19.35 -3.53
N GLU A 22 -9.74 19.38 -3.95
CA GLU A 22 -10.77 20.15 -3.25
C GLU A 22 -11.38 19.39 -2.05
N SER A 23 -11.26 18.05 -2.05
CA SER A 23 -11.88 17.17 -1.03
C SER A 23 -10.86 16.54 -0.10
N PHE A 24 -9.58 16.51 -0.47
CA PHE A 24 -8.51 15.87 0.28
C PHE A 24 -7.29 16.77 0.40
N GLU A 25 -6.62 16.70 1.54
CA GLU A 25 -5.22 17.05 1.62
C GLU A 25 -4.39 16.04 0.83
N ILE A 26 -3.51 16.52 -0.06
CA ILE A 26 -2.77 15.69 -0.99
C ILE A 26 -1.34 15.44 -0.48
N HIS A 27 -1.02 14.18 -0.22
CA HIS A 27 0.32 13.67 0.06
C HIS A 27 0.86 12.97 -1.19
N ALA A 28 1.46 13.75 -2.08
CA ALA A 28 2.03 13.26 -3.33
C ALA A 28 3.50 12.89 -3.13
N TYR A 29 3.80 11.62 -3.20
CA TYR A 29 5.16 11.09 -3.12
C TYR A 29 5.67 10.76 -4.51
N ASP A 30 6.98 10.84 -4.70
CA ASP A 30 7.66 10.47 -5.93
C ASP A 30 9.01 9.81 -5.67
N ARG A 31 9.68 9.43 -6.74
CA ARG A 31 11.00 8.80 -6.66
C ARG A 31 12.04 9.72 -6.04
N ASP A 32 12.04 11.01 -6.38
CA ASP A 32 13.03 11.98 -5.87
C ASP A 32 12.88 12.13 -4.34
N TRP A 33 11.63 12.22 -3.86
CA TRP A 33 11.36 12.24 -2.43
C TRP A 33 11.88 10.95 -1.74
N LEU A 34 11.57 9.78 -2.33
CA LEU A 34 11.97 8.48 -1.77
C LEU A 34 13.49 8.38 -1.65
N GLU A 35 14.25 8.77 -2.68
CA GLU A 35 15.71 8.75 -2.72
C GLU A 35 16.36 9.66 -1.66
N GLY A 36 15.66 10.73 -1.26
CA GLY A 36 16.09 11.60 -0.17
C GLY A 36 16.04 10.95 1.22
N THR A 37 15.31 9.85 1.39
CA THR A 37 15.04 9.23 2.70
C THR A 37 16.19 8.34 3.19
N ASN A 38 16.24 8.14 4.50
CA ASN A 38 17.12 7.12 5.10
C ASN A 38 16.63 5.69 4.80
N PHE A 39 15.34 5.52 4.55
CA PHE A 39 14.77 4.25 4.15
C PHE A 39 15.33 3.79 2.81
N TYR A 40 15.33 4.65 1.80
CA TYR A 40 15.93 4.36 0.52
C TYR A 40 17.41 4.02 0.63
N LYS A 41 18.19 4.85 1.35
CA LYS A 41 19.64 4.65 1.54
C LYS A 41 19.99 3.29 2.15
N LYS A 42 19.11 2.74 2.99
CA LYS A 42 19.28 1.41 3.59
C LYS A 42 18.85 0.27 2.69
N ASN A 43 17.90 0.52 1.78
CA ASN A 43 17.20 -0.51 1.01
C ASN A 43 17.32 -0.30 -0.50
N TYR A 44 18.27 0.50 -0.97
CA TYR A 44 18.41 0.87 -2.38
C TYR A 44 18.53 -0.35 -3.31
N ALA A 45 19.15 -1.44 -2.86
CA ALA A 45 19.31 -2.66 -3.64
C ALA A 45 17.96 -3.30 -4.04
N LEU A 46 16.93 -3.16 -3.19
CA LEU A 46 15.56 -3.58 -3.49
C LEU A 46 14.80 -2.51 -4.25
N LEU A 47 14.92 -1.25 -3.82
CA LEU A 47 14.17 -0.12 -4.36
C LEU A 47 14.61 0.31 -5.77
N ASP A 48 15.80 -0.09 -6.24
CA ASP A 48 16.29 0.16 -7.59
C ASP A 48 15.88 -0.91 -8.61
N ASP A 49 15.22 -1.97 -8.16
CA ASP A 49 14.70 -2.98 -9.07
C ASP A 49 13.62 -2.38 -9.99
N LYS A 50 13.60 -2.83 -11.25
CA LYS A 50 12.62 -2.36 -12.24
C LYS A 50 11.21 -2.88 -11.97
N ARG A 51 11.09 -4.05 -11.35
CA ARG A 51 9.82 -4.67 -11.00
C ARG A 51 9.10 -3.82 -9.98
N GLY A 52 7.91 -3.32 -10.30
CA GLY A 52 7.12 -2.48 -9.40
C GLY A 52 7.85 -1.25 -8.85
N ALA A 53 8.85 -0.72 -9.60
CA ALA A 53 9.72 0.38 -9.16
C ALA A 53 10.36 0.12 -7.77
N GLY A 54 10.89 -1.07 -7.56
CA GLY A 54 11.41 -1.55 -6.29
C GLY A 54 10.45 -2.48 -5.57
N TRP A 55 9.85 -3.42 -6.31
CA TRP A 55 8.97 -4.48 -5.77
C TRP A 55 7.77 -3.94 -4.97
N TRP A 56 7.32 -2.71 -5.27
CA TRP A 56 6.29 -1.98 -4.49
C TRP A 56 6.63 -1.82 -2.99
N LEU A 57 7.88 -2.07 -2.58
CA LEU A 57 8.37 -1.89 -1.21
C LEU A 57 8.15 -0.46 -0.70
N TRP A 58 8.15 0.54 -1.60
CA TRP A 58 7.83 1.92 -1.28
C TRP A 58 6.39 2.12 -0.78
N LYS A 59 5.44 1.26 -1.17
CA LYS A 59 4.01 1.45 -0.90
C LYS A 59 3.69 1.50 0.61
N PRO A 60 4.00 0.48 1.42
CA PRO A 60 3.78 0.59 2.86
C PRO A 60 4.59 1.73 3.50
N TYR A 61 5.74 2.09 2.96
CA TYR A 61 6.55 3.17 3.51
C TYR A 61 5.89 4.55 3.33
N VAL A 62 5.34 4.87 2.14
CA VAL A 62 4.64 6.14 1.91
C VAL A 62 3.30 6.22 2.66
N ILE A 63 2.61 5.09 2.82
CA ILE A 63 1.37 5.03 3.60
C ILE A 63 1.67 5.30 5.08
N LEU A 64 2.71 4.67 5.63
CA LEU A 64 3.12 4.88 7.01
C LEU A 64 3.52 6.34 7.26
N ASP A 65 4.35 6.92 6.39
CA ASP A 65 4.76 8.33 6.47
C ASP A 65 3.56 9.29 6.45
N ALA A 66 2.52 8.97 5.66
CA ALA A 66 1.30 9.76 5.65
C ALA A 66 0.48 9.61 6.93
N ILE A 67 0.31 8.38 7.45
CA ILE A 67 -0.39 8.12 8.72
C ILE A 67 0.28 8.88 9.88
N GLU A 68 1.61 8.96 9.88
CA GLU A 68 2.37 9.63 10.93
C GLU A 68 2.34 11.17 10.84
N LYS A 69 1.89 11.74 9.70
CA LYS A 69 1.85 13.19 9.45
C LYS A 69 0.50 13.84 9.70
N VAL A 70 -0.56 13.07 9.75
CA VAL A 70 -1.93 13.57 9.96
C VAL A 70 -2.34 13.40 11.43
N ASP A 71 -3.45 14.02 11.83
CA ASP A 71 -3.93 13.94 13.20
C ASP A 71 -4.53 12.54 13.49
N GLU A 72 -4.46 12.13 14.77
CA GLU A 72 -5.06 10.85 15.20
C GLU A 72 -6.57 10.84 14.93
N GLY A 73 -7.03 9.85 14.23
CA GLY A 73 -8.42 9.68 13.82
C GLY A 73 -8.73 10.15 12.40
N ASP A 74 -7.81 10.86 11.75
CA ASP A 74 -7.97 11.24 10.35
C ASP A 74 -8.06 10.04 9.42
N VAL A 75 -8.73 10.21 8.28
CA VAL A 75 -8.85 9.18 7.26
C VAL A 75 -7.77 9.35 6.18
N VAL A 76 -6.91 8.37 6.05
CA VAL A 76 -5.86 8.30 5.04
C VAL A 76 -6.30 7.37 3.91
N VAL A 77 -6.46 7.90 2.71
CA VAL A 77 -6.80 7.14 1.51
C VAL A 77 -5.57 6.99 0.64
N TYR A 78 -5.13 5.76 0.41
CA TYR A 78 -4.11 5.45 -0.61
C TYR A 78 -4.78 5.07 -1.92
N CYS A 79 -4.28 5.61 -3.04
CA CYS A 79 -4.75 5.24 -4.37
C CYS A 79 -3.56 5.15 -5.35
N ASP A 80 -3.46 4.03 -6.08
CA ASP A 80 -2.51 3.90 -7.18
C ASP A 80 -2.83 4.93 -8.27
N CYS A 81 -1.81 5.52 -8.88
CA CYS A 81 -2.00 6.56 -9.90
C CYS A 81 -2.71 6.05 -11.18
N GLY A 82 -2.77 4.73 -11.38
CA GLY A 82 -3.54 4.09 -12.46
C GLY A 82 -5.03 3.92 -12.17
N ASP A 83 -5.44 4.13 -10.93
CA ASP A 83 -6.80 3.94 -10.47
C ASP A 83 -7.54 5.27 -10.32
N MET A 84 -8.86 5.19 -10.30
CA MET A 84 -9.71 6.37 -10.09
C MET A 84 -10.89 6.01 -9.19
N PHE A 85 -11.22 6.94 -8.29
CA PHE A 85 -12.45 6.84 -7.50
C PHE A 85 -13.24 8.15 -7.56
N SER A 86 -14.52 8.08 -7.24
CA SER A 86 -15.38 9.28 -7.20
C SER A 86 -15.15 10.08 -5.92
N PRO A 87 -15.00 11.43 -6.00
CA PRO A 87 -15.00 12.26 -4.79
C PRO A 87 -16.24 12.08 -3.90
N GLY A 88 -17.38 11.68 -4.49
CA GLY A 88 -18.59 11.35 -3.76
C GLY A 88 -18.50 10.11 -2.88
N LEU A 89 -17.42 9.37 -2.95
CA LEU A 89 -17.14 8.22 -2.06
C LEU A 89 -16.74 8.66 -0.64
N LEU A 90 -16.22 9.88 -0.46
CA LEU A 90 -15.69 10.35 0.83
C LEU A 90 -16.67 10.18 2.01
N PRO A 91 -17.94 10.63 1.95
CA PRO A 91 -18.87 10.42 3.06
C PRO A 91 -19.11 8.95 3.40
N TYR A 92 -19.07 8.08 2.38
CA TYR A 92 -19.18 6.64 2.57
C TYR A 92 -17.94 6.06 3.25
N LEU A 93 -16.75 6.52 2.88
CA LEU A 93 -15.50 6.10 3.52
C LEU A 93 -15.46 6.53 4.98
N GLU A 94 -15.79 7.78 5.27
CA GLU A 94 -15.85 8.31 6.65
C GLU A 94 -16.84 7.52 7.52
N GLN A 95 -18.02 7.19 6.99
CA GLN A 95 -19.02 6.41 7.70
C GLN A 95 -18.53 4.98 7.98
N ASN A 96 -17.86 4.34 7.02
CA ASN A 96 -17.45 2.93 7.15
C ASN A 96 -16.18 2.75 7.98
N ILE A 97 -15.27 3.75 7.98
CA ILE A 97 -14.04 3.72 8.79
C ILE A 97 -14.29 4.16 10.24
N GLY A 98 -15.50 4.62 10.59
CA GLY A 98 -15.81 5.21 11.90
C GLY A 98 -15.44 4.35 13.09
N GLU A 99 -15.77 3.06 13.07
CA GLU A 99 -15.47 2.08 14.12
C GLU A 99 -14.28 1.19 13.80
N GLU A 100 -13.89 1.10 12.52
CA GLU A 100 -12.82 0.25 12.02
C GLU A 100 -11.53 1.06 11.78
N ASP A 101 -10.39 0.42 11.89
CA ASP A 101 -9.09 1.07 11.66
C ASP A 101 -8.63 0.97 10.20
N LEU A 102 -9.25 0.07 9.42
CA LEU A 102 -8.84 -0.27 8.06
C LEU A 102 -10.03 -0.73 7.22
N SER A 103 -10.10 -0.27 5.98
CA SER A 103 -11.04 -0.77 4.96
C SER A 103 -10.29 -1.11 3.68
N LEU A 104 -10.42 -2.36 3.23
CA LEU A 104 -9.79 -2.90 2.03
C LEU A 104 -10.83 -3.50 1.09
N LEU A 105 -10.55 -3.44 -0.21
CA LEU A 105 -11.39 -4.08 -1.22
C LEU A 105 -10.99 -5.55 -1.41
N LEU A 106 -11.97 -6.40 -1.60
CA LEU A 106 -11.78 -7.81 -1.93
C LEU A 106 -11.80 -8.03 -3.44
N LEU A 107 -10.81 -8.74 -3.98
CA LEU A 107 -10.80 -9.18 -5.36
C LEU A 107 -11.59 -10.48 -5.49
N GLY A 108 -12.90 -10.37 -5.68
CA GLY A 108 -13.80 -11.52 -5.78
C GLY A 108 -13.36 -12.54 -6.84
N GLY A 109 -13.34 -13.83 -6.48
CA GLY A 109 -12.92 -14.90 -7.38
C GLY A 109 -11.40 -15.13 -7.49
N HIS A 110 -10.59 -14.39 -6.73
CA HIS A 110 -9.12 -14.48 -6.73
C HIS A 110 -8.61 -14.99 -5.37
N PRO A 111 -8.44 -16.30 -5.16
CA PRO A 111 -7.88 -16.82 -3.91
C PRO A 111 -6.38 -16.52 -3.81
N ASN A 112 -5.90 -16.27 -2.59
CA ASN A 112 -4.51 -15.89 -2.32
C ASN A 112 -3.49 -16.84 -2.94
N ARG A 113 -3.72 -18.16 -2.92
CA ARG A 113 -2.80 -19.17 -3.49
C ARG A 113 -2.47 -19.00 -4.97
N GLN A 114 -3.29 -18.24 -5.73
CA GLN A 114 -3.05 -17.99 -7.15
C GLN A 114 -2.11 -16.81 -7.39
N TYR A 115 -1.94 -15.94 -6.41
CA TYR A 115 -1.24 -14.67 -6.54
C TYR A 115 -0.12 -14.50 -5.50
N THR A 116 -0.08 -15.37 -4.49
CA THR A 116 0.86 -15.27 -3.39
C THR A 116 1.84 -16.44 -3.44
N LYS A 117 3.13 -16.13 -3.41
CA LYS A 117 4.22 -17.08 -3.34
C LYS A 117 4.13 -17.90 -2.04
N LYS A 118 4.44 -19.20 -2.10
CA LYS A 118 4.38 -20.07 -0.92
C LYS A 118 5.32 -19.58 0.20
N ASP A 119 6.49 -19.06 -0.17
CA ASP A 119 7.43 -18.48 0.80
C ASP A 119 6.81 -17.33 1.63
N CYS A 120 5.84 -16.58 1.07
CA CYS A 120 5.08 -15.58 1.83
C CYS A 120 4.26 -16.22 2.94
N PHE A 121 3.50 -17.27 2.63
CA PHE A 121 2.68 -17.94 3.65
C PHE A 121 3.54 -18.52 4.77
N ILE A 122 4.67 -19.12 4.43
CA ILE A 122 5.61 -19.68 5.42
C ILE A 122 6.28 -18.56 6.23
N GLY A 123 6.78 -17.52 5.55
CA GLY A 123 7.48 -16.41 6.20
C GLY A 123 6.59 -15.55 7.10
N MET A 124 5.28 -15.54 6.83
CA MET A 124 4.27 -14.85 7.62
C MET A 124 3.59 -15.77 8.66
N ASP A 125 4.05 -17.01 8.81
CA ASP A 125 3.47 -18.02 9.73
C ASP A 125 1.97 -18.26 9.50
N CYS A 126 1.57 -18.32 8.20
CA CYS A 126 0.19 -18.52 7.77
C CYS A 126 0.09 -19.56 6.63
N ASP A 127 0.97 -20.59 6.61
CA ASP A 127 0.96 -21.65 5.59
C ASP A 127 -0.14 -22.69 5.87
N GLU A 128 -1.40 -22.22 5.87
CA GLU A 128 -2.59 -22.99 6.15
C GLU A 128 -3.66 -22.81 5.05
N GLU A 129 -4.56 -23.79 4.93
CA GLU A 129 -5.56 -23.85 3.87
C GLU A 129 -6.54 -22.65 3.91
N ASP A 130 -6.88 -22.16 5.09
CA ASP A 130 -7.77 -21.03 5.27
C ASP A 130 -7.17 -19.73 4.65
N TYR A 131 -5.86 -19.52 4.83
CA TYR A 131 -5.18 -18.38 4.22
C TYR A 131 -5.00 -18.56 2.71
N TRP A 132 -4.68 -19.76 2.22
CA TRP A 132 -4.53 -20.00 0.79
C TRP A 132 -5.82 -19.78 0.01
N ASN A 133 -6.96 -20.15 0.60
CA ASN A 133 -8.26 -20.08 -0.04
C ASN A 133 -9.00 -18.76 0.24
N SER A 134 -8.52 -17.92 1.16
CA SER A 134 -9.10 -16.62 1.40
C SER A 134 -8.95 -15.71 0.17
N THR A 135 -9.86 -14.76 0.04
CA THR A 135 -9.90 -13.85 -1.11
C THR A 135 -8.76 -12.84 -1.05
N GLN A 136 -8.08 -12.64 -2.18
CA GLN A 136 -7.05 -11.63 -2.35
C GLN A 136 -7.58 -10.23 -2.04
N LEU A 137 -6.77 -9.42 -1.38
CA LEU A 137 -7.04 -8.01 -1.12
C LEU A 137 -6.46 -7.12 -2.23
N GLU A 138 -7.21 -6.08 -2.61
CA GLU A 138 -6.75 -5.06 -3.54
C GLU A 138 -5.78 -4.10 -2.83
N ALA A 139 -4.59 -3.93 -3.40
CA ALA A 139 -3.58 -3.03 -2.85
C ALA A 139 -3.45 -1.70 -3.62
N GLY A 140 -4.28 -1.48 -4.64
CA GLY A 140 -4.33 -0.24 -5.42
C GLY A 140 -5.17 0.84 -4.77
N PHE A 141 -6.15 0.44 -3.93
CA PHE A 141 -6.99 1.36 -3.17
C PHE A 141 -7.19 0.85 -1.75
N MET A 142 -6.81 1.67 -0.77
CA MET A 142 -6.86 1.32 0.65
C MET A 142 -7.28 2.53 1.48
N VAL A 143 -8.05 2.30 2.53
CA VAL A 143 -8.49 3.34 3.47
C VAL A 143 -8.05 2.97 4.87
N TRP A 144 -7.36 3.89 5.52
CA TRP A 144 -6.78 3.74 6.85
C TRP A 144 -7.28 4.83 7.77
N LYS A 145 -7.56 4.51 9.02
CA LYS A 145 -7.68 5.49 10.09
C LYS A 145 -6.30 5.78 10.64
N ALA A 146 -5.93 7.03 10.78
CA ALA A 146 -4.66 7.41 11.40
C ALA A 146 -4.71 7.07 12.89
N CYS A 147 -4.17 5.92 13.26
CA CYS A 147 -4.10 5.44 14.63
C CYS A 147 -2.91 4.49 14.83
N LYS A 148 -2.62 4.16 16.09
CA LYS A 148 -1.50 3.27 16.44
C LYS A 148 -1.64 1.88 15.83
N GLU A 149 -2.86 1.35 15.73
CA GLU A 149 -3.08 0.03 15.17
C GLU A 149 -2.84 0.01 13.65
N SER A 150 -3.32 1.00 12.92
CA SER A 150 -3.00 1.14 11.48
C SER A 150 -1.50 1.28 11.25
N ALA A 151 -0.82 2.11 12.03
CA ALA A 151 0.63 2.24 11.93
C ALA A 151 1.34 0.91 12.23
N ARG A 152 0.86 0.12 13.20
CA ARG A 152 1.40 -1.21 13.51
C ARG A 152 1.22 -2.17 12.33
N ILE A 153 0.01 -2.24 11.76
CA ILE A 153 -0.28 -3.12 10.62
C ILE A 153 0.59 -2.77 9.41
N VAL A 154 0.72 -1.48 9.08
CA VAL A 154 1.55 -1.02 7.95
C VAL A 154 3.04 -1.29 8.21
N ASN A 155 3.52 -1.14 9.46
CA ASN A 155 4.88 -1.51 9.84
C ASN A 155 5.15 -3.02 9.70
N ASP A 156 4.20 -3.87 10.10
CA ASP A 156 4.33 -5.31 9.92
C ASP A 156 4.37 -5.66 8.42
N TRP A 157 3.51 -5.05 7.59
CA TRP A 157 3.56 -5.19 6.15
C TRP A 157 4.92 -4.76 5.58
N LEU A 158 5.42 -3.58 5.97
CA LEU A 158 6.74 -3.08 5.56
C LEU A 158 7.87 -4.04 5.94
N LYS A 159 7.82 -4.60 7.14
CA LYS A 159 8.79 -5.58 7.62
C LYS A 159 8.85 -6.83 6.73
N TYR A 160 7.69 -7.39 6.33
CA TYR A 160 7.65 -8.53 5.43
C TYR A 160 8.13 -8.17 4.02
N CYS A 161 7.86 -6.96 3.53
CA CYS A 161 8.38 -6.48 2.25
C CYS A 161 9.91 -6.28 2.23
N LEU A 162 10.58 -6.23 3.39
CA LEU A 162 12.05 -6.16 3.47
C LEU A 162 12.72 -7.53 3.36
N ASP A 163 11.96 -8.62 3.42
CA ASP A 163 12.46 -9.97 3.19
C ASP A 163 12.39 -10.29 1.68
N PHE A 164 13.56 -10.30 1.02
CA PHE A 164 13.65 -10.52 -0.41
C PHE A 164 13.11 -11.89 -0.84
N ASP A 165 13.26 -12.93 -0.02
CA ASP A 165 12.76 -14.26 -0.35
C ASP A 165 11.23 -14.31 -0.39
N ILE A 166 10.57 -13.47 0.40
CA ILE A 166 9.12 -13.28 0.39
C ILE A 166 8.70 -12.38 -0.78
N LEU A 167 9.47 -11.33 -1.07
CA LEU A 167 9.09 -10.23 -1.95
C LEU A 167 9.24 -10.56 -3.44
N ASN A 168 10.27 -11.34 -3.83
CA ASN A 168 10.64 -11.56 -5.23
C ASN A 168 9.70 -12.52 -5.99
N ASP A 169 9.77 -12.51 -7.33
CA ASP A 169 9.00 -13.41 -8.22
C ASP A 169 9.72 -14.74 -8.50
N GLU A 170 10.84 -15.05 -7.82
CA GLU A 170 11.51 -16.33 -7.99
C GLU A 170 10.61 -17.48 -7.51
N PRO A 171 10.72 -18.67 -8.11
CA PRO A 171 9.97 -19.83 -7.64
C PRO A 171 10.18 -20.09 -6.14
N SER A 172 9.11 -20.50 -5.45
CA SER A 172 9.22 -20.89 -4.03
C SER A 172 10.26 -21.96 -3.82
N THR A 173 11.06 -21.79 -2.77
CA THR A 173 12.14 -22.71 -2.40
C THR A 173 11.73 -23.68 -1.30
N LYS A 174 10.53 -23.53 -0.74
CA LYS A 174 9.99 -24.30 0.40
C LYS A 174 8.72 -25.07 0.04
#